data_c49218db06ff50ce81868c7e9e4561b9
#
_entry.id   c49218db06ff50ce81868c7e9e4561b9
#
_cell.length_a   1.000
_cell.length_b   1.000
_cell.length_c   1.000
_cell.angle_alpha   90.00
_cell.angle_beta   90.00
_cell.angle_gamma   90.00
#
_symmetry.space_group_name_H-M   'P 1'
#
loop_
_entity.id
_entity.type
_entity.pdbx_description
1 polymer ?
#
loop_
_entity_poly.entity_id
_entity_poly.type
_entity_poly.pdbx_seq_one_letter_code
_entity_poly.pdbx_strand_id
1 'polypeptide(L)'
;AVGPDIRLMIDAFHWYSRTDALALGRGLEKLGFDWIEEPMDEQSMSSYKWLADNLDIPVVGPESAAGKHWHRAEWLKAGACDILRTGVNDVGGITPALKTMHLAEAFGVECEVHGNTAMNLHVVAATKNCRWYERGLLHPFLEYDDGHDYLKSLSDPMDSDGYVHVPDRPGLGEDIDFNFIENNRVR
;
A
#
# COMPACT_ATOMS: atom_id res chain seq x y z
N ALA A 1 14.16 3.52 19.99
CA ALA A 1 15.19 3.16 19.28
C ALA A 1 15.38 3.89 17.95
N VAL A 2 14.33 4.26 17.20
CA VAL A 2 14.48 4.95 15.89
C VAL A 2 14.49 6.50 15.99
N GLY A 3 14.21 7.05 17.15
CA GLY A 3 14.16 8.50 17.36
C GLY A 3 12.79 9.13 17.07
N PRO A 4 12.62 10.43 17.33
CA PRO A 4 11.33 11.11 17.22
C PRO A 4 10.96 11.51 15.78
N ASP A 5 11.90 11.46 14.85
CA ASP A 5 11.71 11.93 13.48
C ASP A 5 11.23 10.83 12.52
N ILE A 6 11.22 9.58 12.99
CA ILE A 6 10.70 8.43 12.21
C ILE A 6 9.23 8.23 12.54
N ARG A 7 8.41 8.23 11.50
CA ARG A 7 6.99 7.90 11.62
C ARG A 7 6.79 6.41 11.77
N LEU A 8 5.91 6.04 12.68
CA LEU A 8 5.62 4.64 12.99
C LEU A 8 4.22 4.30 12.49
N MET A 9 4.14 3.22 11.76
CA MET A 9 2.91 2.68 11.20
C MET A 9 2.85 1.19 11.53
N ILE A 10 1.67 0.61 11.60
CA ILE A 10 1.53 -0.82 11.80
C ILE A 10 0.60 -1.39 10.74
N ASP A 11 1.07 -2.45 10.10
CA ASP A 11 0.26 -3.34 9.30
C ASP A 11 0.04 -4.63 10.09
N ALA A 12 -1.20 -4.92 10.42
CA ALA A 12 -1.58 -6.04 11.26
C ALA A 12 -2.09 -7.26 10.46
N PHE A 13 -2.24 -7.11 9.16
CA PHE A 13 -2.58 -8.17 8.20
C PHE A 13 -3.66 -9.13 8.70
N HIS A 14 -4.84 -8.59 9.03
CA HIS A 14 -6.08 -9.30 9.38
C HIS A 14 -6.04 -10.17 10.65
N TRP A 15 -5.10 -9.93 11.54
CA TRP A 15 -4.84 -10.83 12.68
C TRP A 15 -5.84 -10.70 13.84
N TYR A 16 -6.46 -9.55 14.03
CA TYR A 16 -7.18 -9.22 15.25
C TYR A 16 -8.68 -9.42 15.14
N SER A 17 -9.31 -9.76 16.27
CA SER A 17 -10.75 -9.61 16.43
C SER A 17 -11.12 -8.11 16.52
N ARG A 18 -12.40 -7.80 16.37
CA ARG A 18 -12.91 -6.43 16.46
C ARG A 18 -12.55 -5.73 17.77
N THR A 19 -12.63 -6.46 18.90
CA THR A 19 -12.30 -5.93 20.22
C THR A 19 -10.81 -5.78 20.44
N ASP A 20 -10.01 -6.71 19.93
CA ASP A 20 -8.56 -6.65 20.03
C ASP A 20 -7.97 -5.55 19.14
N ALA A 21 -8.54 -5.35 17.95
CA ALA A 21 -8.18 -4.26 17.05
C ALA A 21 -8.41 -2.89 17.71
N LEU A 22 -9.53 -2.71 18.41
CA LEU A 22 -9.80 -1.49 19.16
C LEU A 22 -8.80 -1.30 20.30
N ALA A 23 -8.51 -2.36 21.06
CA ALA A 23 -7.54 -2.29 22.16
C ALA A 23 -6.14 -1.96 21.65
N LEU A 24 -5.72 -2.56 20.54
CA LEU A 24 -4.47 -2.26 19.86
C LEU A 24 -4.43 -0.79 19.41
N GLY A 25 -5.45 -0.33 18.67
CA GLY A 25 -5.52 1.04 18.18
C GLY A 25 -5.41 2.07 19.31
N ARG A 26 -6.13 1.87 20.42
CA ARG A 26 -6.01 2.73 21.60
C ARG A 26 -4.61 2.71 22.25
N GLY A 27 -3.88 1.61 22.10
CA GLY A 27 -2.47 1.51 22.50
C GLY A 27 -1.55 2.32 21.57
N LEU A 28 -1.76 2.21 20.27
CA LEU A 28 -0.98 2.89 19.25
C LEU A 28 -1.16 4.42 19.28
N GLU A 29 -2.37 4.91 19.55
CA GLU A 29 -2.65 6.34 19.77
C GLU A 29 -1.74 6.93 20.87
N LYS A 30 -1.61 6.23 21.99
CA LYS A 30 -0.75 6.67 23.11
C LYS A 30 0.74 6.67 22.78
N LEU A 31 1.13 5.88 21.80
CA LEU A 31 2.51 5.77 21.31
C LEU A 31 2.80 6.68 20.13
N GLY A 32 1.81 7.40 19.61
CA GLY A 32 1.96 8.33 18.51
C GLY A 32 2.20 7.66 17.15
N PHE A 33 1.57 6.51 16.91
CA PHE A 33 1.59 5.89 15.59
C PHE A 33 0.75 6.69 14.60
N ASP A 34 1.13 6.69 13.32
CA ASP A 34 0.47 7.43 12.27
C ASP A 34 -0.81 6.75 11.80
N TRP A 35 -0.83 5.41 11.72
CA TRP A 35 -2.01 4.61 11.37
C TRP A 35 -1.94 3.16 11.84
N ILE A 36 -3.11 2.53 11.79
CA ILE A 36 -3.28 1.08 11.90
C ILE A 36 -3.86 0.55 10.58
N GLU A 37 -3.13 -0.35 9.93
CA GLU A 37 -3.48 -0.95 8.65
C GLU A 37 -3.99 -2.37 8.83
N GLU A 38 -5.07 -2.69 8.14
CA GLU A 38 -5.68 -4.03 8.02
C GLU A 38 -5.76 -4.85 9.31
N PRO A 39 -6.23 -4.27 10.44
CA PRO A 39 -6.22 -5.03 11.69
C PRO A 39 -7.16 -6.23 11.70
N MET A 40 -8.19 -6.23 10.87
CA MET A 40 -9.24 -7.25 10.82
C MET A 40 -9.47 -7.74 9.39
N ASP A 41 -10.23 -8.84 9.24
CA ASP A 41 -10.65 -9.33 7.93
C ASP A 41 -11.49 -8.26 7.19
N GLU A 42 -11.07 -7.88 6.01
CA GLU A 42 -11.67 -6.84 5.18
C GLU A 42 -13.03 -7.23 4.56
N GLN A 43 -13.45 -8.48 4.68
CA GLN A 43 -14.81 -8.85 4.28
C GLN A 43 -15.86 -8.19 5.19
N SER A 44 -15.48 -7.73 6.37
CA SER A 44 -16.36 -7.07 7.32
C SER A 44 -16.22 -5.54 7.30
N MET A 45 -16.68 -4.89 6.23
CA MET A 45 -16.70 -3.42 6.12
C MET A 45 -17.36 -2.74 7.33
N SER A 46 -18.43 -3.35 7.88
CA SER A 46 -19.11 -2.81 9.07
C SER A 46 -18.24 -2.83 10.33
N SER A 47 -17.31 -3.79 10.44
CA SER A 47 -16.34 -3.81 11.55
C SER A 47 -15.29 -2.71 11.40
N TYR A 48 -14.85 -2.47 10.18
CA TYR A 48 -13.94 -1.35 9.88
C TYR A 48 -14.59 0.01 10.14
N LYS A 49 -15.83 0.21 9.65
CA LYS A 49 -16.62 1.41 9.96
C LYS A 49 -16.73 1.64 11.47
N TRP A 50 -17.06 0.58 12.21
CA TRP A 50 -17.14 0.67 13.66
C TRP A 50 -15.78 1.00 14.29
N LEU A 51 -14.67 0.44 13.77
CA LEU A 51 -13.33 0.71 14.29
C LEU A 51 -12.94 2.18 14.04
N ALA A 52 -13.12 2.66 12.81
CA ALA A 52 -12.83 4.04 12.45
C ALA A 52 -13.66 5.05 13.29
N ASP A 53 -14.93 4.74 13.58
CA ASP A 53 -15.77 5.58 14.46
C ASP A 53 -15.31 5.60 15.94
N ASN A 54 -14.46 4.68 16.35
CA ASN A 54 -14.06 4.51 17.76
C ASN A 54 -12.56 4.73 18.01
N LEU A 55 -11.78 5.04 16.99
CA LEU A 55 -10.36 5.38 17.10
C LEU A 55 -10.12 6.82 16.66
N ASP A 56 -9.11 7.43 17.22
CA ASP A 56 -8.55 8.71 16.76
C ASP A 56 -7.36 8.51 15.82
N ILE A 57 -6.67 7.35 15.91
CA ILE A 57 -5.64 6.95 14.95
C ILE A 57 -6.30 6.54 13.64
N PRO A 58 -5.80 7.01 12.47
CA PRO A 58 -6.32 6.62 11.17
C PRO A 58 -6.33 5.11 10.94
N VAL A 59 -7.43 4.58 10.41
CA VAL A 59 -7.59 3.20 9.97
C VAL A 59 -7.41 3.12 8.47
N VAL A 60 -6.45 2.30 8.02
CA VAL A 60 -6.12 2.09 6.61
C VAL A 60 -6.74 0.80 6.09
N GLY A 61 -7.29 0.85 4.90
CA GLY A 61 -7.89 -0.28 4.17
C GLY A 61 -8.83 0.17 3.05
N PRO A 62 -9.42 -0.74 2.29
CA PRO A 62 -9.07 -2.16 2.18
C PRO A 62 -7.97 -2.38 1.15
N GLU A 63 -7.08 -3.34 1.36
CA GLU A 63 -6.08 -3.78 0.39
C GLU A 63 -6.54 -4.98 -0.42
N SER A 64 -6.76 -6.09 0.26
CA SER A 64 -7.05 -7.40 -0.36
C SER A 64 -8.52 -7.64 -0.67
N ALA A 65 -9.41 -6.78 -0.20
CA ALA A 65 -10.84 -6.95 -0.50
C ALA A 65 -11.13 -6.87 -2.01
N ALA A 66 -11.82 -7.87 -2.51
CA ALA A 66 -12.22 -7.96 -3.92
C ALA A 66 -13.09 -6.77 -4.36
N GLY A 67 -13.32 -6.63 -5.68
CA GLY A 67 -14.27 -5.64 -6.22
C GLY A 67 -13.64 -4.36 -6.75
N LYS A 68 -12.32 -4.25 -6.79
CA LYS A 68 -11.58 -3.16 -7.44
C LYS A 68 -12.02 -1.78 -6.94
N HIS A 69 -11.98 -0.76 -7.80
CA HIS A 69 -12.38 0.61 -7.46
C HIS A 69 -13.86 0.78 -7.11
N TRP A 70 -14.76 -0.10 -7.57
CA TRP A 70 -16.18 -0.06 -7.17
C TRP A 70 -16.37 -0.37 -5.68
N HIS A 71 -15.67 -1.38 -5.17
CA HIS A 71 -15.74 -1.74 -3.76
C HIS A 71 -15.11 -0.64 -2.89
N ARG A 72 -13.98 -0.06 -3.32
CA ARG A 72 -13.37 1.09 -2.63
C ARG A 72 -14.32 2.29 -2.55
N ALA A 73 -15.16 2.49 -3.57
CA ALA A 73 -16.19 3.52 -3.53
C ALA A 73 -17.22 3.28 -2.42
N GLU A 74 -17.61 2.03 -2.19
CA GLU A 74 -18.54 1.71 -1.10
C GLU A 74 -17.89 1.90 0.29
N TRP A 75 -16.60 1.61 0.42
CA TRP A 75 -15.84 1.89 1.64
C TRP A 75 -15.80 3.37 1.96
N LEU A 76 -15.49 4.22 0.98
CA LEU A 76 -15.49 5.67 1.14
C LEU A 76 -16.88 6.19 1.52
N LYS A 77 -17.92 5.75 0.82
CA LYS A 77 -19.32 6.13 1.14
C LYS A 77 -19.74 5.73 2.54
N ALA A 78 -19.27 4.58 3.01
CA ALA A 78 -19.58 4.11 4.36
C ALA A 78 -18.75 4.82 5.44
N GLY A 79 -17.64 5.48 5.08
CA GLY A 79 -16.64 5.96 6.03
C GLY A 79 -15.99 4.80 6.80
N ALA A 80 -15.68 3.72 6.08
CA ALA A 80 -15.15 2.50 6.68
C ALA A 80 -13.62 2.50 6.84
N CYS A 81 -12.95 3.52 6.35
CA CYS A 81 -11.53 3.78 6.57
C CYS A 81 -11.27 5.29 6.53
N ASP A 82 -10.20 5.72 7.15
CA ASP A 82 -9.72 7.11 7.14
C ASP A 82 -8.71 7.34 6.01
N ILE A 83 -7.95 6.31 5.67
CA ILE A 83 -7.03 6.27 4.53
C ILE A 83 -7.42 5.08 3.67
N LEU A 84 -7.67 5.32 2.39
CA LEU A 84 -7.98 4.25 1.45
C LEU A 84 -6.71 3.51 1.06
N ARG A 85 -6.83 2.21 0.77
CA ARG A 85 -5.71 1.39 0.30
C ARG A 85 -5.99 0.87 -1.12
N THR A 86 -4.97 0.85 -1.97
CA THR A 86 -5.04 0.29 -3.31
C THR A 86 -3.67 -0.21 -3.75
N GLY A 87 -3.65 -1.11 -4.71
CA GLY A 87 -2.43 -1.55 -5.39
C GLY A 87 -2.76 -1.93 -6.82
N VAL A 88 -1.82 -1.79 -7.73
CA VAL A 88 -2.06 -2.09 -9.16
C VAL A 88 -2.42 -3.56 -9.35
N ASN A 89 -1.79 -4.46 -8.60
CA ASN A 89 -2.09 -5.90 -8.65
C ASN A 89 -3.46 -6.22 -8.04
N ASP A 90 -3.81 -5.57 -6.93
CA ASP A 90 -5.02 -5.85 -6.15
C ASP A 90 -6.29 -5.41 -6.87
N VAL A 91 -6.20 -4.31 -7.60
CA VAL A 91 -7.37 -3.77 -8.31
C VAL A 91 -7.38 -4.09 -9.82
N GLY A 92 -6.36 -4.82 -10.30
CA GLY A 92 -6.31 -5.36 -11.67
C GLY A 92 -5.78 -4.40 -12.73
N GLY A 93 -4.80 -3.57 -12.39
CA GLY A 93 -4.04 -2.75 -13.32
C GLY A 93 -3.95 -1.27 -12.94
N ILE A 94 -3.13 -0.53 -13.68
CA ILE A 94 -2.90 0.91 -13.48
C ILE A 94 -4.19 1.71 -13.60
N THR A 95 -5.03 1.43 -14.59
CA THR A 95 -6.27 2.18 -14.84
C THR A 95 -7.24 2.14 -13.66
N PRO A 96 -7.59 0.98 -13.08
CA PRO A 96 -8.45 0.95 -11.89
C PRO A 96 -7.73 1.50 -10.63
N ALA A 97 -6.41 1.38 -10.52
CA ALA A 97 -5.66 2.01 -9.43
C ALA A 97 -5.79 3.53 -9.47
N LEU A 98 -5.53 4.17 -10.62
CA LEU A 98 -5.72 5.61 -10.80
C LEU A 98 -7.18 6.06 -10.56
N LYS A 99 -8.17 5.25 -10.96
CA LYS A 99 -9.57 5.55 -10.63
C LYS A 99 -9.82 5.54 -9.13
N THR A 100 -9.20 4.61 -8.39
CA THR A 100 -9.27 4.57 -6.93
C THR A 100 -8.63 5.80 -6.31
N MET A 101 -7.43 6.18 -6.76
CA MET A 101 -6.72 7.37 -6.29
C MET A 101 -7.54 8.66 -6.48
N HIS A 102 -8.05 8.89 -7.71
CA HIS A 102 -8.86 10.07 -8.00
C HIS A 102 -10.21 10.06 -7.29
N LEU A 103 -10.78 8.89 -7.06
CA LEU A 103 -12.00 8.75 -6.26
C LEU A 103 -11.74 9.17 -4.81
N ALA A 104 -10.68 8.68 -4.17
CA ALA A 104 -10.28 9.09 -2.83
C ALA A 104 -10.01 10.61 -2.76
N GLU A 105 -9.28 11.15 -3.73
CA GLU A 105 -9.05 12.60 -3.85
C GLU A 105 -10.36 13.40 -3.86
N ALA A 106 -11.35 12.94 -4.64
CA ALA A 106 -12.65 13.60 -4.73
C ALA A 106 -13.46 13.59 -3.41
N PHE A 107 -13.19 12.60 -2.53
CA PHE A 107 -13.74 12.54 -1.17
C PHE A 107 -12.88 13.28 -0.14
N GLY A 108 -11.71 13.83 -0.53
CA GLY A 108 -10.75 14.45 0.38
C GLY A 108 -10.02 13.44 1.28
N VAL A 109 -9.94 12.18 0.84
CA VAL A 109 -9.32 11.07 1.57
C VAL A 109 -7.97 10.74 0.94
N GLU A 110 -6.98 10.47 1.77
CA GLU A 110 -5.69 9.94 1.33
C GLU A 110 -5.83 8.50 0.85
N CYS A 111 -4.94 8.07 -0.03
CA CYS A 111 -4.95 6.72 -0.56
C CYS A 111 -3.52 6.23 -0.71
N GLU A 112 -3.14 5.29 0.13
CA GLU A 112 -1.81 4.69 0.10
C GLU A 112 -1.79 3.49 -0.86
N VAL A 113 -0.64 3.32 -1.55
CA VAL A 113 -0.49 2.31 -2.59
C VAL A 113 0.31 1.12 -2.04
N HIS A 114 -0.29 -0.06 -2.09
CA HIS A 114 0.33 -1.32 -1.67
C HIS A 114 1.40 -1.80 -2.66
N GLY A 115 2.56 -2.13 -2.13
CA GLY A 115 3.62 -2.88 -2.81
C GLY A 115 4.57 -2.04 -3.66
N ASN A 116 5.71 -2.65 -3.95
CA ASN A 116 6.91 -2.04 -4.56
C ASN A 116 7.11 -2.46 -6.03
N THR A 117 6.15 -2.26 -6.89
CA THR A 117 6.33 -2.51 -8.33
C THR A 117 6.56 -1.23 -9.11
N ALA A 118 7.21 -1.33 -10.27
CA ALA A 118 7.35 -0.18 -11.18
C ALA A 118 5.99 0.44 -11.53
N MET A 119 4.95 -0.37 -11.65
CA MET A 119 3.58 0.11 -11.89
C MET A 119 3.06 0.97 -10.74
N ASN A 120 3.26 0.52 -9.49
CA ASN A 120 2.85 1.26 -8.30
C ASN A 120 3.65 2.56 -8.16
N LEU A 121 4.96 2.54 -8.44
CA LEU A 121 5.79 3.74 -8.43
C LEU A 121 5.23 4.84 -9.35
N HIS A 122 4.83 4.47 -10.57
CA HIS A 122 4.21 5.42 -11.50
C HIS A 122 2.85 5.93 -11.01
N VAL A 123 2.05 5.09 -10.37
CA VAL A 123 0.75 5.50 -9.80
C VAL A 123 0.95 6.49 -8.65
N VAL A 124 1.87 6.19 -7.73
CA VAL A 124 2.22 7.09 -6.61
C VAL A 124 2.70 8.43 -7.13
N ALA A 125 3.64 8.43 -8.09
CA ALA A 125 4.21 9.66 -8.66
C ALA A 125 3.21 10.49 -9.46
N ALA A 126 2.14 9.89 -9.97
CA ALA A 126 1.11 10.57 -10.77
C ALA A 126 -0.01 11.19 -9.92
N THR A 127 -0.04 10.98 -8.60
CA THR A 127 -1.13 11.38 -7.71
C THR A 127 -0.63 12.24 -6.56
N LYS A 128 -1.52 12.98 -5.88
CA LYS A 128 -1.16 13.91 -4.80
C LYS A 128 -1.52 13.40 -3.41
N ASN A 129 -2.38 12.40 -3.35
CA ASN A 129 -3.02 11.91 -2.13
C ASN A 129 -2.44 10.57 -1.66
N CYS A 130 -1.20 10.26 -2.07
CA CYS A 130 -0.37 9.20 -1.52
C CYS A 130 0.89 9.84 -0.94
N ARG A 131 1.25 9.50 0.29
CA ARG A 131 2.41 10.09 0.97
C ARG A 131 3.67 9.27 0.85
N TRP A 132 3.50 7.95 0.74
CA TRP A 132 4.60 7.02 0.86
C TRP A 132 4.66 6.09 -0.36
N TYR A 133 5.87 5.78 -0.79
CA TYR A 133 6.11 4.63 -1.65
C TYR A 133 6.48 3.46 -0.75
N GLU A 134 5.65 2.43 -0.74
CA GLU A 134 5.92 1.23 0.02
C GLU A 134 7.01 0.42 -0.67
N ARG A 135 8.10 0.18 0.04
CA ARG A 135 9.25 -0.53 -0.47
C ARG A 135 9.52 -1.83 0.28
N GLY A 136 8.54 -2.70 0.37
CA GLY A 136 8.65 -4.08 0.83
C GLY A 136 9.12 -4.28 2.28
N LEU A 137 9.34 -5.51 2.64
CA LEU A 137 9.70 -5.94 3.98
C LEU A 137 11.21 -5.84 4.23
N LEU A 138 11.63 -4.96 5.10
CA LEU A 138 13.00 -4.94 5.63
C LEU A 138 13.12 -6.01 6.73
N HIS A 139 13.49 -7.21 6.35
CA HIS A 139 13.71 -8.30 7.29
C HIS A 139 15.18 -8.72 7.25
N PRO A 140 15.83 -9.01 8.41
CA PRO A 140 17.26 -9.33 8.43
C PRO A 140 17.66 -10.57 7.64
N PHE A 141 16.71 -11.38 7.22
CA PHE A 141 16.93 -12.59 6.40
C PHE A 141 16.40 -12.46 4.96
N LEU A 142 15.92 -11.28 4.55
CA LEU A 142 15.48 -11.01 3.17
C LEU A 142 16.44 -10.02 2.53
N GLU A 143 16.98 -10.42 1.38
CA GLU A 143 17.75 -9.52 0.53
C GLU A 143 16.77 -8.54 -0.13
N TYR A 144 16.78 -7.32 0.33
CA TYR A 144 15.80 -6.33 -0.07
C TYR A 144 15.99 -5.83 -1.50
N ASP A 145 17.25 -5.73 -1.93
CA ASP A 145 17.63 -5.30 -3.26
C ASP A 145 17.73 -6.47 -4.26
N ASP A 146 17.20 -7.64 -3.89
CA ASP A 146 17.12 -8.79 -4.78
C ASP A 146 15.97 -8.58 -5.79
N GLY A 147 16.35 -8.25 -7.01
CA GLY A 147 15.41 -8.03 -8.10
C GLY A 147 14.88 -9.34 -8.68
N HIS A 148 13.85 -9.25 -9.51
CA HIS A 148 13.39 -10.42 -10.27
C HIS A 148 14.44 -10.87 -11.31
N ASP A 149 14.68 -12.17 -11.44
CA ASP A 149 15.65 -12.76 -12.37
C ASP A 149 15.50 -12.32 -13.83
N TYR A 150 14.29 -11.93 -14.22
CA TYR A 150 14.00 -11.42 -15.57
C TYR A 150 14.27 -9.93 -15.74
N LEU A 151 14.75 -9.24 -14.71
CA LEU A 151 15.17 -7.83 -14.78
C LEU A 151 16.69 -7.74 -14.71
N LYS A 152 17.28 -6.88 -15.53
CA LYS A 152 18.72 -6.61 -15.53
C LYS A 152 19.14 -5.62 -14.44
N SER A 153 18.19 -4.90 -13.88
CA SER A 153 18.41 -3.94 -12.80
C SER A 153 17.16 -3.84 -11.92
N LEU A 154 17.34 -3.43 -10.68
CA LEU A 154 16.24 -3.18 -9.76
C LEU A 154 15.33 -2.08 -10.31
N SER A 155 14.00 -2.27 -10.21
CA SER A 155 13.00 -1.33 -10.73
C SER A 155 12.87 -0.07 -9.88
N ASP A 156 13.18 -0.16 -8.59
CA ASP A 156 12.95 0.87 -7.59
C ASP A 156 14.14 1.08 -6.62
N PRO A 157 15.35 1.32 -7.15
CA PRO A 157 16.50 1.54 -6.29
C PRO A 157 16.27 2.77 -5.41
N MET A 158 16.49 2.62 -4.11
CA MET A 158 16.41 3.71 -3.14
C MET A 158 17.78 4.40 -3.03
N ASP A 159 17.81 5.71 -3.06
CA ASP A 159 19.03 6.49 -2.86
C ASP A 159 19.41 6.60 -1.37
N SER A 160 20.56 7.22 -1.10
CA SER A 160 21.08 7.41 0.27
C SER A 160 20.19 8.30 1.15
N ASP A 161 19.34 9.10 0.54
CA ASP A 161 18.41 10.00 1.24
C ASP A 161 17.03 9.37 1.45
N GLY A 162 16.85 8.11 1.01
CA GLY A 162 15.62 7.35 1.18
C GLY A 162 14.57 7.58 0.10
N TYR A 163 14.94 8.14 -1.03
CA TYR A 163 14.02 8.36 -2.15
C TYR A 163 14.14 7.28 -3.22
N VAL A 164 13.00 6.94 -3.80
CA VAL A 164 12.88 6.12 -5.00
C VAL A 164 12.46 7.01 -6.17
N HIS A 165 13.23 6.97 -7.25
CA HIS A 165 13.02 7.84 -8.40
C HIS A 165 12.28 7.13 -9.52
N VAL A 166 11.29 7.80 -10.12
CA VAL A 166 10.61 7.29 -11.32
C VAL A 166 11.60 7.29 -12.48
N PRO A 167 11.79 6.16 -13.16
CA PRO A 167 12.73 6.09 -14.29
C PRO A 167 12.24 6.92 -15.49
N ASP A 168 13.14 7.71 -16.07
CA ASP A 168 12.88 8.47 -17.32
C ASP A 168 13.20 7.60 -18.54
N ARG A 169 12.41 6.53 -18.74
CA ARG A 169 12.52 5.59 -19.87
C ARG A 169 11.12 5.23 -20.39
N PRO A 170 10.99 4.77 -21.65
CA PRO A 170 9.72 4.32 -22.20
C PRO A 170 9.07 3.19 -21.39
N GLY A 171 7.75 3.17 -21.36
CA GLY A 171 6.95 2.19 -20.63
C GLY A 171 7.07 2.38 -19.12
N LEU A 172 7.29 1.30 -18.39
CA LEU A 172 7.52 1.31 -16.94
C LEU A 172 8.98 1.62 -16.56
N GLY A 173 9.85 1.77 -17.54
CA GLY A 173 11.27 2.02 -17.31
C GLY A 173 12.10 0.80 -16.89
N GLU A 174 11.50 -0.39 -16.88
CA GLU A 174 12.17 -1.63 -16.52
C GLU A 174 13.09 -2.13 -17.65
N ASP A 175 14.24 -2.67 -17.28
CA ASP A 175 15.20 -3.29 -18.21
C ASP A 175 15.03 -4.82 -18.20
N ILE A 176 14.15 -5.31 -19.07
CA ILE A 176 13.77 -6.72 -19.12
C ILE A 176 14.83 -7.56 -19.82
N ASP A 177 15.24 -8.67 -19.21
CA ASP A 177 16.08 -9.69 -19.84
C ASP A 177 15.24 -10.70 -20.63
N PHE A 178 14.98 -10.37 -21.89
CA PHE A 178 14.25 -11.27 -22.79
C PHE A 178 14.97 -12.59 -23.07
N ASN A 179 16.30 -12.63 -22.95
CA ASN A 179 17.04 -13.89 -23.11
C ASN A 179 16.78 -14.82 -21.93
N PHE A 180 16.75 -14.29 -20.71
CA PHE A 180 16.36 -15.05 -19.53
C PHE A 180 14.94 -15.63 -19.70
N ILE A 181 13.99 -14.80 -20.12
CA ILE A 181 12.59 -15.22 -20.32
C ILE A 181 12.51 -16.35 -21.35
N GLU A 182 13.15 -16.20 -22.51
CA GLU A 182 13.12 -17.24 -23.55
C GLU A 182 13.75 -18.55 -23.11
N ASN A 183 14.85 -18.50 -22.36
CA ASN A 183 15.55 -19.69 -21.85
C ASN A 183 14.78 -20.44 -20.75
N ASN A 184 13.86 -19.76 -20.07
CA ASN A 184 13.07 -20.30 -18.96
C ASN A 184 11.58 -20.50 -19.30
N ARG A 185 11.21 -20.47 -20.58
CA ARG A 185 9.82 -20.72 -20.98
C ARG A 185 9.35 -22.12 -20.59
N VAL A 186 8.26 -22.20 -19.87
CA VAL A 186 7.53 -23.44 -19.63
C VAL A 186 6.67 -23.73 -20.85
N ARG A 187 6.73 -24.96 -21.37
CA ARG A 187 5.92 -25.41 -22.51
C ARG A 187 4.61 -26.00 -22.04
#